data_6ad0b456e1694b986417c4e7af57db9d
#
_entry.id   6ad0b456e1694b986417c4e7af57db9d
#
_cell.length_a   1.000
_cell.length_b   1.000
_cell.length_c   1.000
_cell.angle_alpha   90.00
_cell.angle_beta   90.00
_cell.angle_gamma   90.00
#
_symmetry.space_group_name_H-M   'P 1'
#
loop_
_entity.id
_entity.type
_entity.pdbx_description
1 polymer ?
#
loop_
_entity_poly.entity_id
_entity_poly.type
_entity_poly.pdbx_seq_one_letter_code
_entity_poly.pdbx_strand_id
1 'polypeptide(L)'
;MLLRDFKREDIAKRIEWETVKTEWQLWDAPWEYEALTEEQKKEDLQKYIKAMEKWAALYETLSDEMPRKSFQICTPEGEYVGWCGSYFINEDCCIDENGDRLTVGIDLPEESARGKGLATHALRLFMAYLHALGFDELYTQTWSGNERMIRLAEKLGFTECCRKQKLRTVRGQQYDGLTFQIKMI
;
A
#
# COMPACT_ATOMS: atom_id res chain seq x y z
N MET A 1 8.38 -10.67 -12.57
CA MET A 1 7.88 -10.10 -11.31
C MET A 1 7.18 -11.20 -10.55
N LEU A 2 7.32 -11.23 -9.23
CA LEU A 2 6.76 -12.21 -8.33
C LEU A 2 6.06 -11.50 -7.16
N LEU A 3 4.86 -11.94 -6.82
CA LEU A 3 4.22 -11.65 -5.53
C LEU A 3 4.49 -12.82 -4.58
N ARG A 4 4.97 -12.54 -3.38
CA ARG A 4 5.26 -13.56 -2.37
C ARG A 4 4.89 -13.11 -0.97
N ASP A 5 4.81 -14.04 -0.06
CA ASP A 5 4.62 -13.76 1.36
C ASP A 5 5.81 -12.97 1.94
N PHE A 6 5.55 -12.27 3.03
CA PHE A 6 6.56 -11.57 3.81
C PHE A 6 7.47 -12.58 4.50
N LYS A 7 8.77 -12.29 4.51
CA LYS A 7 9.78 -13.11 5.15
C LYS A 7 10.54 -12.32 6.21
N ARG A 8 11.12 -13.00 7.18
CA ARG A 8 11.95 -12.38 8.23
C ARG A 8 13.13 -11.60 7.66
N GLU A 9 13.72 -12.06 6.56
CA GLU A 9 14.82 -11.38 5.86
C GLU A 9 14.43 -10.03 5.27
N ASP A 10 13.12 -9.79 5.03
CA ASP A 10 12.60 -8.53 4.48
C ASP A 10 12.63 -7.38 5.50
N ILE A 11 12.70 -7.69 6.80
CA ILE A 11 12.69 -6.69 7.88
C ILE A 11 13.82 -5.68 7.70
N ALA A 12 15.03 -6.14 7.38
CA ALA A 12 16.17 -5.25 7.18
C ALA A 12 15.92 -4.24 6.04
N LYS A 13 15.33 -4.71 4.94
CA LYS A 13 15.01 -3.86 3.78
C LYS A 13 13.89 -2.85 4.11
N ARG A 14 12.89 -3.28 4.89
CA ARG A 14 11.83 -2.39 5.39
C ARG A 14 12.38 -1.28 6.29
N ILE A 15 13.31 -1.61 7.20
CA ILE A 15 13.98 -0.62 8.04
C ILE A 15 14.79 0.37 7.18
N GLU A 16 15.50 -0.10 6.16
CA GLU A 16 16.22 0.78 5.22
C GLU A 16 15.26 1.78 4.56
N TRP A 17 14.08 1.34 4.12
CA TRP A 17 13.09 2.22 3.51
C TRP A 17 12.43 3.19 4.49
N GLU A 18 12.30 2.83 5.76
CA GLU A 18 11.76 3.73 6.77
C GLU A 18 12.76 4.78 7.26
N THR A 19 14.07 4.51 7.13
CA THR A 19 15.10 5.33 7.79
C THR A 19 16.10 5.98 6.84
N VAL A 20 16.34 5.38 5.67
CA VAL A 20 17.37 5.83 4.72
C VAL A 20 16.78 6.23 3.38
N LYS A 21 15.98 5.36 2.77
CA LYS A 21 15.35 5.58 1.46
C LYS A 21 13.92 6.08 1.62
N THR A 22 13.74 7.23 2.24
CA THR A 22 12.44 7.74 2.70
C THR A 22 11.65 8.54 1.65
N GLU A 23 12.14 8.68 0.42
CA GLU A 23 11.47 9.49 -0.62
C GLU A 23 10.03 9.03 -0.90
N TRP A 24 9.74 7.74 -0.78
CA TRP A 24 8.39 7.18 -0.98
C TRP A 24 7.36 7.73 0.00
N GLN A 25 7.76 8.08 1.23
CA GLN A 25 6.90 8.67 2.27
C GLN A 25 6.33 10.03 1.84
N LEU A 26 7.00 10.74 0.92
CA LEU A 26 6.50 12.01 0.37
C LEU A 26 5.25 11.83 -0.52
N TRP A 27 4.97 10.61 -0.95
CA TRP A 27 3.88 10.27 -1.87
C TRP A 27 2.77 9.46 -1.21
N ASP A 28 3.10 8.59 -0.27
CA ASP A 28 2.12 7.75 0.43
C ASP A 28 1.23 8.61 1.34
N ALA A 29 1.65 8.89 2.55
CA ALA A 29 0.90 9.67 3.54
C ALA A 29 1.81 10.72 4.22
N PRO A 30 2.30 11.74 3.48
CA PRO A 30 3.32 12.67 3.98
C PRO A 30 2.93 13.36 5.29
N TRP A 31 1.65 13.60 5.54
CA TRP A 31 1.14 14.18 6.80
C TRP A 31 1.41 13.31 8.04
N GLU A 32 1.63 12.00 7.87
CA GLU A 32 1.95 11.10 8.98
C GLU A 32 3.41 11.22 9.41
N TYR A 33 4.29 11.63 8.49
CA TYR A 33 5.72 11.73 8.73
C TYR A 33 6.18 13.16 9.06
N GLU A 34 5.53 14.18 8.46
CA GLU A 34 5.95 15.59 8.56
C GLU A 34 5.81 16.18 9.96
N ALA A 35 4.88 15.67 10.78
CA ALA A 35 4.60 16.18 12.12
C ALA A 35 5.36 15.44 13.24
N LEU A 36 6.08 14.36 12.93
CA LEU A 36 6.74 13.52 13.93
C LEU A 36 8.07 14.11 14.40
N THR A 37 8.29 14.11 15.73
CA THR A 37 9.61 14.35 16.31
C THR A 37 10.53 13.14 16.07
N GLU A 38 11.84 13.34 16.23
CA GLU A 38 12.81 12.23 16.09
C GLU A 38 12.60 11.12 17.12
N GLU A 39 12.13 11.47 18.34
CA GLU A 39 11.73 10.48 19.35
C GLU A 39 10.53 9.66 18.88
N GLN A 40 9.48 10.31 18.37
CA GLN A 40 8.29 9.64 17.85
C GLN A 40 8.62 8.71 16.69
N LYS A 41 9.47 9.16 15.74
CA LYS A 41 9.93 8.31 14.63
C LYS A 41 10.64 7.05 15.13
N LYS A 42 11.48 7.16 16.16
CA LYS A 42 12.16 6.01 16.76
C LYS A 42 11.20 5.05 17.45
N GLU A 43 10.23 5.57 18.21
CA GLU A 43 9.22 4.76 18.87
C GLU A 43 8.34 4.02 17.85
N ASP A 44 7.90 4.72 16.81
CA ASP A 44 7.06 4.13 15.77
C ASP A 44 7.82 3.09 14.94
N LEU A 45 9.09 3.34 14.63
CA LEU A 45 9.97 2.34 14.02
C LEU A 45 10.09 1.08 14.89
N GLN A 46 10.25 1.23 16.22
CA GLN A 46 10.33 0.07 17.12
C GLN A 46 9.01 -0.72 17.17
N LYS A 47 7.86 -0.04 17.16
CA LYS A 47 6.54 -0.68 17.05
C LYS A 47 6.41 -1.43 15.72
N TYR A 48 6.83 -0.80 14.64
CA TYR A 48 6.79 -1.38 13.30
C TYR A 48 7.67 -2.63 13.18
N ILE A 49 8.91 -2.59 13.71
CA ILE A 49 9.79 -3.77 13.75
C ILE A 49 9.12 -4.93 14.49
N LYS A 50 8.56 -4.67 15.67
CA LYS A 50 7.84 -5.71 16.45
C LYS A 50 6.62 -6.27 15.68
N ALA A 51 5.92 -5.44 14.92
CA ALA A 51 4.82 -5.89 14.07
C ALA A 51 5.34 -6.79 12.93
N MET A 52 6.41 -6.40 12.26
CA MET A 52 7.03 -7.18 11.20
C MET A 52 7.54 -8.54 11.68
N GLU A 53 8.13 -8.60 12.89
CA GLU A 53 8.53 -9.87 13.49
C GLU A 53 7.34 -10.82 13.71
N LYS A 54 6.20 -10.27 14.17
CA LYS A 54 4.95 -11.04 14.30
C LYS A 54 4.42 -11.50 12.95
N TRP A 55 4.45 -10.64 11.94
CA TRP A 55 4.04 -11.02 10.58
C TRP A 55 4.93 -12.14 10.02
N ALA A 56 6.26 -12.00 10.15
CA ALA A 56 7.17 -13.04 9.70
C ALA A 56 6.86 -14.39 10.37
N ALA A 57 6.69 -14.40 11.69
CA ALA A 57 6.33 -15.62 12.42
C ALA A 57 4.97 -16.20 11.99
N LEU A 58 3.97 -15.33 11.71
CA LEU A 58 2.68 -15.76 11.19
C LEU A 58 2.83 -16.42 9.82
N TYR A 59 3.52 -15.76 8.88
CA TYR A 59 3.68 -16.28 7.51
C TYR A 59 4.52 -17.55 7.44
N GLU A 60 5.45 -17.80 8.38
CA GLU A 60 6.20 -19.04 8.51
C GLU A 60 5.29 -20.26 8.81
N THR A 61 4.11 -20.03 9.39
CA THR A 61 3.17 -21.08 9.80
C THR A 61 1.85 -21.09 9.02
N LEU A 62 1.62 -20.07 8.19
CA LEU A 62 0.36 -19.88 7.49
C LEU A 62 0.24 -20.89 6.33
N SER A 63 -0.86 -21.64 6.29
CA SER A 63 -1.16 -22.55 5.17
C SER A 63 -1.34 -21.76 3.86
N ASP A 64 -0.95 -22.38 2.74
CA ASP A 64 -1.14 -21.79 1.39
C ASP A 64 -2.61 -21.54 1.05
N GLU A 65 -3.53 -22.27 1.68
CA GLU A 65 -4.98 -22.10 1.49
C GLU A 65 -5.55 -20.88 2.20
N MET A 66 -4.83 -20.32 3.16
CA MET A 66 -5.31 -19.14 3.91
C MET A 66 -5.18 -17.87 3.08
N PRO A 67 -6.25 -17.05 2.99
CA PRO A 67 -6.20 -15.79 2.25
C PRO A 67 -5.12 -14.83 2.76
N ARG A 68 -4.44 -14.16 1.83
CA ARG A 68 -3.42 -13.14 2.10
C ARG A 68 -4.02 -11.74 1.96
N LYS A 69 -3.76 -10.90 2.95
CA LYS A 69 -4.11 -9.46 2.90
C LYS A 69 -3.03 -8.62 2.20
N SER A 70 -1.83 -9.14 2.05
CA SER A 70 -0.70 -8.43 1.43
C SER A 70 0.30 -9.38 0.81
N PHE A 71 1.04 -8.85 -0.18
CA PHE A 71 2.16 -9.52 -0.80
C PHE A 71 3.36 -8.59 -0.95
N GLN A 72 4.55 -9.16 -0.91
CA GLN A 72 5.79 -8.49 -1.24
C GLN A 72 6.00 -8.57 -2.75
N ILE A 73 6.48 -7.46 -3.33
CA ILE A 73 6.72 -7.32 -4.76
C ILE A 73 8.21 -7.55 -5.02
N CYS A 74 8.52 -8.51 -5.88
CA CYS A 74 9.89 -8.76 -6.31
C CYS A 74 10.04 -8.56 -7.83
N THR A 75 11.21 -8.12 -8.27
CA THR A 75 11.58 -8.09 -9.69
C THR A 75 11.65 -9.53 -10.26
N PRO A 76 11.75 -9.70 -11.60
CA PRO A 76 11.98 -11.03 -12.19
C PRO A 76 13.25 -11.71 -11.66
N GLU A 77 14.25 -10.93 -11.29
CA GLU A 77 15.54 -11.39 -10.75
C GLU A 77 15.45 -11.77 -9.25
N GLY A 78 14.27 -11.51 -8.62
CA GLY A 78 14.00 -11.85 -7.22
C GLY A 78 14.31 -10.73 -6.21
N GLU A 79 14.69 -9.54 -6.67
CA GLU A 79 14.94 -8.40 -5.79
C GLU A 79 13.64 -7.90 -5.16
N TYR A 80 13.59 -7.78 -3.84
CA TYR A 80 12.46 -7.21 -3.10
C TYR A 80 12.43 -5.68 -3.25
N VAL A 81 11.34 -5.13 -3.78
CA VAL A 81 11.25 -3.71 -4.19
C VAL A 81 10.07 -2.94 -3.61
N GLY A 82 9.11 -3.63 -2.97
CA GLY A 82 7.92 -2.99 -2.40
C GLY A 82 6.85 -3.99 -2.01
N TRP A 83 5.66 -3.53 -1.76
CA TRP A 83 4.53 -4.37 -1.35
C TRP A 83 3.21 -3.83 -1.87
N CYS A 84 2.20 -4.70 -1.92
CA CYS A 84 0.80 -4.35 -2.03
C CYS A 84 0.00 -4.98 -0.90
N GLY A 85 -1.09 -4.36 -0.54
CA GLY A 85 -1.93 -4.84 0.55
C GLY A 85 -3.37 -4.38 0.41
N SER A 86 -4.25 -4.93 1.27
CA SER A 86 -5.66 -4.57 1.30
C SER A 86 -6.13 -4.25 2.71
N TYR A 87 -7.12 -3.38 2.79
CA TYR A 87 -7.82 -2.96 4.00
C TYR A 87 -9.27 -2.65 3.67
N PHE A 88 -10.11 -2.46 4.68
CA PHE A 88 -11.50 -2.13 4.47
C PHE A 88 -11.77 -0.65 4.73
N ILE A 89 -12.74 -0.11 3.99
CA ILE A 89 -13.32 1.21 4.22
C ILE A 89 -14.85 1.07 4.31
N ASN A 90 -15.48 2.00 5.01
CA ASN A 90 -16.94 2.10 5.10
C ASN A 90 -17.54 2.92 3.93
N GLU A 91 -18.87 3.10 3.94
CA GLU A 91 -19.60 3.86 2.92
C GLU A 91 -19.18 5.33 2.82
N ASP A 92 -18.68 5.91 3.92
CA ASP A 92 -18.13 7.27 3.98
C ASP A 92 -16.68 7.36 3.48
N CYS A 93 -16.13 6.28 2.93
CA CYS A 93 -14.74 6.19 2.49
C CYS A 93 -13.74 6.48 3.62
N CYS A 94 -14.04 6.08 4.85
CA CYS A 94 -13.13 6.08 5.99
C CYS A 94 -12.61 4.66 6.23
N ILE A 95 -11.34 4.53 6.65
CA ILE A 95 -10.77 3.24 7.05
C ILE A 95 -11.57 2.69 8.21
N ASP A 96 -12.05 1.46 8.06
CA ASP A 96 -12.88 0.79 9.04
C ASP A 96 -12.70 -0.73 8.91
N GLU A 97 -12.27 -1.40 9.98
CA GLU A 97 -12.07 -2.86 9.98
C GLU A 97 -13.37 -3.64 9.75
N ASN A 98 -14.52 -3.02 10.06
CA ASN A 98 -15.87 -3.57 9.83
C ASN A 98 -16.51 -3.04 8.53
N GLY A 99 -15.75 -2.31 7.72
CA GLY A 99 -16.19 -1.81 6.43
C GLY A 99 -16.44 -2.95 5.43
N ASP A 100 -17.22 -2.67 4.42
CA ASP A 100 -17.62 -3.61 3.37
C ASP A 100 -16.90 -3.42 2.05
N ARG A 101 -16.12 -2.33 1.91
CA ARG A 101 -15.42 -1.95 0.68
C ARG A 101 -13.94 -2.32 0.76
N LEU A 102 -13.57 -3.38 0.06
CA LEU A 102 -12.16 -3.83 0.04
C LEU A 102 -11.32 -2.87 -0.79
N THR A 103 -10.32 -2.30 -0.16
CA THR A 103 -9.44 -1.28 -0.74
C THR A 103 -8.04 -1.83 -0.90
N VAL A 104 -7.39 -1.55 -2.04
CA VAL A 104 -6.03 -1.99 -2.33
C VAL A 104 -5.08 -0.80 -2.32
N GLY A 105 -3.87 -1.03 -1.81
CA GLY A 105 -2.76 -0.07 -1.80
C GLY A 105 -1.47 -0.71 -2.28
N ILE A 106 -0.51 0.13 -2.65
CA ILE A 106 0.81 -0.30 -3.12
C ILE A 106 1.87 0.74 -2.77
N ASP A 107 3.02 0.25 -2.32
CA ASP A 107 4.22 1.04 -2.12
C ASP A 107 5.40 0.42 -2.86
N LEU A 108 6.13 1.25 -3.59
CA LEU A 108 7.39 0.93 -4.25
C LEU A 108 8.49 1.88 -3.76
N PRO A 109 9.03 1.64 -2.55
CA PRO A 109 10.10 2.46 -1.99
C PRO A 109 11.37 2.42 -2.84
N GLU A 110 11.68 1.30 -3.49
CA GLU A 110 12.87 1.16 -4.31
C GLU A 110 12.72 1.96 -5.62
N GLU A 111 13.45 3.07 -5.72
CA GLU A 111 13.36 3.99 -6.86
C GLU A 111 13.72 3.32 -8.19
N SER A 112 14.72 2.44 -8.16
CA SER A 112 15.17 1.70 -9.35
C SER A 112 14.09 0.81 -9.98
N ALA A 113 13.06 0.46 -9.21
CA ALA A 113 11.93 -0.35 -9.65
C ALA A 113 10.81 0.46 -10.31
N ARG A 114 10.83 1.79 -10.17
CA ARG A 114 9.76 2.68 -10.67
C ARG A 114 9.90 2.94 -12.18
N GLY A 115 8.80 3.37 -12.80
CA GLY A 115 8.77 3.70 -14.23
C GLY A 115 8.83 2.50 -15.19
N LYS A 116 8.96 1.28 -14.67
CA LYS A 116 9.11 0.03 -15.44
C LYS A 116 7.81 -0.78 -15.54
N GLY A 117 6.68 -0.23 -15.12
CA GLY A 117 5.39 -0.92 -15.15
C GLY A 117 5.15 -1.92 -14.02
N LEU A 118 6.11 -2.09 -13.08
CA LEU A 118 6.01 -3.07 -11.98
C LEU A 118 4.78 -2.85 -11.10
N ALA A 119 4.48 -1.60 -10.71
CA ALA A 119 3.29 -1.29 -9.91
C ALA A 119 1.99 -1.72 -10.61
N THR A 120 1.85 -1.40 -11.90
CA THR A 120 0.68 -1.79 -12.70
C THR A 120 0.51 -3.31 -12.74
N HIS A 121 1.61 -4.03 -12.93
CA HIS A 121 1.58 -5.49 -13.02
C HIS A 121 1.31 -6.13 -11.64
N ALA A 122 1.93 -5.61 -10.58
CA ALA A 122 1.72 -6.09 -9.21
C ALA A 122 0.26 -5.95 -8.79
N LEU A 123 -0.32 -4.76 -8.96
CA LEU A 123 -1.74 -4.54 -8.62
C LEU A 123 -2.67 -5.40 -9.48
N ARG A 124 -2.41 -5.58 -10.77
CA ARG A 124 -3.22 -6.50 -11.59
C ARG A 124 -3.23 -7.92 -11.05
N LEU A 125 -2.06 -8.44 -10.66
CA LEU A 125 -1.98 -9.79 -10.06
C LEU A 125 -2.71 -9.84 -8.72
N PHE A 126 -2.53 -8.82 -7.88
CA PHE A 126 -3.19 -8.76 -6.58
C PHE A 126 -4.71 -8.63 -6.71
N MET A 127 -5.19 -7.77 -7.61
CA MET A 127 -6.62 -7.63 -7.92
C MET A 127 -7.21 -8.94 -8.44
N ALA A 128 -6.53 -9.64 -9.36
CA ALA A 128 -6.96 -10.94 -9.86
C ALA A 128 -7.03 -12.00 -8.72
N TYR A 129 -6.07 -11.98 -7.81
CA TYR A 129 -6.09 -12.83 -6.62
C TYR A 129 -7.31 -12.52 -5.72
N LEU A 130 -7.59 -11.25 -5.44
CA LEU A 130 -8.74 -10.85 -4.63
C LEU A 130 -10.07 -11.19 -5.31
N HIS A 131 -10.16 -11.01 -6.63
CA HIS A 131 -11.33 -11.42 -7.40
C HIS A 131 -11.58 -12.93 -7.33
N ALA A 132 -10.53 -13.75 -7.38
CA ALA A 132 -10.63 -15.19 -7.20
C ALA A 132 -11.11 -15.59 -5.78
N LEU A 133 -10.95 -14.72 -4.79
CA LEU A 133 -11.52 -14.86 -3.45
C LEU A 133 -12.97 -14.36 -3.33
N GLY A 134 -13.58 -13.87 -4.43
CA GLY A 134 -14.98 -13.44 -4.49
C GLY A 134 -15.19 -11.93 -4.31
N PHE A 135 -14.15 -11.12 -4.39
CA PHE A 135 -14.30 -9.65 -4.35
C PHE A 135 -14.47 -9.10 -5.77
N ASP A 136 -15.71 -8.83 -6.17
CA ASP A 136 -16.05 -8.32 -7.50
C ASP A 136 -15.94 -6.80 -7.63
N GLU A 137 -15.76 -6.10 -6.53
CA GLU A 137 -15.60 -4.65 -6.48
C GLU A 137 -14.42 -4.30 -5.59
N LEU A 138 -13.51 -3.50 -6.12
CA LEU A 138 -12.30 -3.06 -5.41
C LEU A 138 -12.20 -1.54 -5.41
N TYR A 139 -11.61 -1.03 -4.34
CA TYR A 139 -11.36 0.40 -4.16
C TYR A 139 -9.86 0.67 -4.06
N THR A 140 -9.47 1.92 -4.26
CA THR A 140 -8.14 2.42 -3.90
C THR A 140 -8.24 3.87 -3.46
N GLN A 141 -7.40 4.27 -2.51
CA GLN A 141 -7.41 5.62 -1.95
C GLN A 141 -6.06 6.29 -2.15
N THR A 142 -6.12 7.62 -2.34
CA THR A 142 -4.93 8.46 -2.36
C THR A 142 -5.32 9.91 -2.07
N TRP A 143 -4.38 10.83 -2.14
CA TRP A 143 -4.62 12.27 -2.03
C TRP A 143 -4.32 12.97 -3.36
N SER A 144 -4.92 14.14 -3.58
CA SER A 144 -4.87 14.82 -4.89
C SER A 144 -3.49 15.32 -5.30
N GLY A 145 -2.50 15.28 -4.41
CA GLY A 145 -1.11 15.58 -4.73
C GLY A 145 -0.29 14.34 -5.14
N ASN A 146 -0.81 13.13 -4.95
CA ASN A 146 -0.13 11.90 -5.38
C ASN A 146 -0.48 11.55 -6.83
N GLU A 147 0.05 12.34 -7.76
CA GLU A 147 -0.18 12.10 -9.20
C GLU A 147 0.27 10.72 -9.67
N ARG A 148 1.27 10.11 -8.99
CA ARG A 148 1.76 8.77 -9.33
C ARG A 148 0.68 7.72 -9.10
N MET A 149 0.01 7.77 -7.94
CA MET A 149 -1.05 6.84 -7.61
C MET A 149 -2.32 7.11 -8.42
N ILE A 150 -2.69 8.37 -8.65
CA ILE A 150 -3.83 8.75 -9.51
C ILE A 150 -3.67 8.14 -10.90
N ARG A 151 -2.53 8.36 -11.57
CA ARG A 151 -2.25 7.80 -12.91
C ARG A 151 -2.22 6.27 -12.90
N LEU A 152 -1.78 5.65 -11.82
CA LEU A 152 -1.78 4.19 -11.68
C LEU A 152 -3.21 3.66 -11.56
N ALA A 153 -4.05 4.29 -10.75
CA ALA A 153 -5.46 3.92 -10.59
C ALA A 153 -6.21 4.02 -11.93
N GLU A 154 -6.09 5.16 -12.63
CA GLU A 154 -6.69 5.37 -13.95
C GLU A 154 -6.22 4.34 -14.98
N LYS A 155 -4.92 4.06 -15.04
CA LYS A 155 -4.33 3.05 -15.94
C LYS A 155 -4.83 1.63 -15.66
N LEU A 156 -5.21 1.34 -14.43
CA LEU A 156 -5.81 0.06 -14.04
C LEU A 156 -7.31 -0.01 -14.31
N GLY A 157 -7.95 1.11 -14.67
CA GLY A 157 -9.38 1.19 -14.97
C GLY A 157 -10.25 1.62 -13.79
N PHE A 158 -9.63 2.06 -12.68
CA PHE A 158 -10.39 2.66 -11.59
C PHE A 158 -10.96 4.02 -12.01
N THR A 159 -12.15 4.33 -11.49
CA THR A 159 -12.83 5.62 -11.65
C THR A 159 -13.04 6.29 -10.30
N GLU A 160 -12.86 7.60 -10.20
CA GLU A 160 -13.11 8.35 -8.97
C GLU A 160 -14.58 8.23 -8.56
N CYS A 161 -14.83 7.79 -7.34
CA CYS A 161 -16.18 7.62 -6.78
C CYS A 161 -16.46 8.51 -5.55
N CYS A 162 -15.41 8.99 -4.89
CA CYS A 162 -15.56 9.87 -3.73
C CYS A 162 -14.38 10.86 -3.65
N ARG A 163 -14.70 12.13 -3.33
CA ARG A 163 -13.72 13.20 -3.10
C ARG A 163 -14.05 13.94 -1.82
N LYS A 164 -13.13 13.91 -0.86
CA LYS A 164 -13.21 14.69 0.38
C LYS A 164 -12.35 15.93 0.23
N GLN A 165 -12.98 17.07 0.05
CA GLN A 165 -12.29 18.33 -0.19
C GLN A 165 -11.45 18.75 1.01
N LYS A 166 -10.23 19.23 0.75
CA LYS A 166 -9.30 19.79 1.74
C LYS A 166 -9.05 18.86 2.95
N LEU A 167 -9.05 17.56 2.71
CA LEU A 167 -8.93 16.55 3.76
C LEU A 167 -7.54 16.54 4.40
N ARG A 168 -6.50 16.91 3.66
CA ARG A 168 -5.11 16.83 4.11
C ARG A 168 -4.38 18.14 3.89
N THR A 169 -3.50 18.48 4.83
CA THR A 169 -2.53 19.56 4.64
C THR A 169 -1.14 18.96 4.48
N VAL A 170 -0.46 19.27 3.39
CA VAL A 170 0.88 18.77 3.08
C VAL A 170 1.72 20.00 2.72
N ARG A 171 2.82 20.26 3.42
CA ARG A 171 3.72 21.40 3.21
C ARG A 171 2.98 22.74 3.13
N GLY A 172 1.98 22.91 4.01
CA GLY A 172 1.17 24.13 4.09
C GLY A 172 0.09 24.27 3.02
N GLN A 173 -0.05 23.33 2.09
CA GLN A 173 -1.10 23.32 1.07
C GLN A 173 -2.18 22.29 1.39
N GLN A 174 -3.44 22.65 1.06
CA GLN A 174 -4.58 21.75 1.25
C GLN A 174 -4.81 20.88 0.02
N TYR A 175 -5.04 19.58 0.27
CA TYR A 175 -5.30 18.58 -0.76
C TYR A 175 -6.54 17.77 -0.43
N ASP A 176 -7.20 17.27 -1.47
CA ASP A 176 -8.36 16.41 -1.36
C ASP A 176 -7.95 14.97 -1.08
N GLY A 177 -8.78 14.24 -0.34
CA GLY A 177 -8.75 12.79 -0.29
C GLY A 177 -9.57 12.22 -1.45
N LEU A 178 -9.01 11.27 -2.16
CA LEU A 178 -9.62 10.65 -3.34
C LEU A 178 -9.85 9.17 -3.09
N THR A 179 -11.03 8.68 -3.44
CA THR A 179 -11.33 7.24 -3.50
C THR A 179 -11.76 6.89 -4.91
N PHE A 180 -11.17 5.84 -5.42
CA PHE A 180 -11.46 5.28 -6.74
C PHE A 180 -12.04 3.88 -6.59
N GLN A 181 -12.83 3.45 -7.56
CA GLN A 181 -13.56 2.19 -7.58
C GLN A 181 -13.39 1.50 -8.93
N ILE A 182 -13.33 0.18 -8.91
CA ILE A 182 -13.40 -0.68 -10.11
C ILE A 182 -14.31 -1.87 -9.85
N LYS A 183 -15.09 -2.26 -10.86
CA LYS A 183 -15.78 -3.56 -10.90
C LYS A 183 -14.94 -4.55 -11.68
N MET A 184 -14.65 -5.67 -11.05
CA MET A 184 -13.96 -6.78 -11.70
C MET A 184 -14.95 -7.54 -12.59
N ILE A 185 -14.52 -7.90 -13.79
CA ILE A 185 -15.34 -8.63 -14.79
C ILE A 185 -14.65 -9.95 -15.12
#